data_94a4c60b2bf3ad0dbc155475968c7722
#
_entry.id   94a4c60b2bf3ad0dbc155475968c7722
#
_cell.length_a   1.000
_cell.length_b   1.000
_cell.length_c   1.000
_cell.angle_alpha   90.00
_cell.angle_beta   90.00
_cell.angle_gamma   90.00
#
_symmetry.space_group_name_H-M   'P 1'
#
loop_
_entity.id
_entity.type
_entity.pdbx_description
1 polymer ?
#
loop_
_entity_poly.entity_id
_entity_poly.type
_entity_poly.pdbx_seq_one_letter_code
_entity_poly.pdbx_strand_id
1 'polypeptide(L)'
;MRIPPGARVYLTTAISLAAVALATWFGMQAGSATADRGWWALGAVLASVTAAGVPAYEQIRKERLRALAHRAAVDAAVAMQVTMNDALDPIVRQLGRIATAGRHERAALAEAAVPMALDSAAHLAGTGRVRACLYRFAPGTPTVLVPAQYAGRVDDPLEPITDGTTEGDLVFGMIRHNQHLFCPDMDTSAPPGWRITAPQTYKSFAAVPVAAGQNAFGMLMVDSLDSGGIRWQDVPLIRLLGGMLAVALA
;
A
#
# COMPACT_ATOMS: atom_id res chain seq x y z
N MET A 1 22.34 4.02 26.19
CA MET A 1 21.09 4.53 26.74
C MET A 1 20.50 5.55 25.74
N ARG A 2 19.39 5.22 25.03
CA ARG A 2 18.78 6.13 24.05
C ARG A 2 17.75 7.01 24.76
N ILE A 3 18.00 8.32 24.79
CA ILE A 3 17.06 9.30 25.34
C ILE A 3 15.81 9.32 24.45
N PRO A 4 14.60 9.16 25.01
CA PRO A 4 13.35 9.19 24.24
C PRO A 4 13.17 10.56 23.55
N PRO A 5 12.53 10.60 22.35
CA PRO A 5 12.46 11.81 21.53
C PRO A 5 11.82 13.02 22.25
N GLY A 6 10.82 12.80 23.10
CA GLY A 6 10.23 13.86 23.93
C GLY A 6 11.19 14.45 24.95
N ALA A 7 12.00 13.63 25.62
CA ALA A 7 12.96 14.11 26.61
C ALA A 7 14.07 14.99 26.01
N ARG A 8 14.42 14.78 24.73
CA ARG A 8 15.40 15.63 24.02
C ARG A 8 14.90 17.05 23.80
N VAL A 9 13.62 17.20 23.45
CA VAL A 9 13.02 18.54 23.24
C VAL A 9 13.00 19.32 24.54
N TYR A 10 12.63 18.68 25.66
CA TYR A 10 12.69 19.35 26.97
C TYR A 10 14.10 19.69 27.39
N LEU A 11 15.06 18.83 27.12
CA LEU A 11 16.47 19.07 27.46
C LEU A 11 17.04 20.26 26.67
N THR A 12 16.80 20.36 25.38
CA THR A 12 17.29 21.47 24.55
C THR A 12 16.62 22.79 24.90
N THR A 13 15.33 22.77 25.20
CA THR A 13 14.61 23.97 25.68
C THR A 13 15.14 24.41 27.04
N ALA A 14 15.38 23.48 27.95
CA ALA A 14 15.95 23.78 29.27
C ALA A 14 17.37 24.36 29.17
N ILE A 15 18.22 23.81 28.31
CA ILE A 15 19.58 24.32 28.04
C ILE A 15 19.52 25.73 27.47
N SER A 16 18.63 25.98 26.50
CA SER A 16 18.49 27.33 25.91
C SER A 16 18.01 28.37 26.93
N LEU A 17 17.02 28.01 27.77
CA LEU A 17 16.54 28.90 28.84
C LEU A 17 17.61 29.18 29.89
N ALA A 18 18.35 28.15 30.30
CA ALA A 18 19.46 28.30 31.23
C ALA A 18 20.59 29.21 30.64
N ALA A 19 20.89 29.05 29.35
CA ALA A 19 21.89 29.88 28.67
C ALA A 19 21.44 31.35 28.58
N VAL A 20 20.15 31.63 28.32
CA VAL A 20 19.59 32.99 28.33
C VAL A 20 19.66 33.60 29.74
N ALA A 21 19.29 32.85 30.77
CA ALA A 21 19.37 33.33 32.17
C ALA A 21 20.81 33.64 32.58
N LEU A 22 21.77 32.79 32.22
CA LEU A 22 23.18 33.00 32.44
C LEU A 22 23.73 34.23 31.68
N ALA A 23 23.33 34.40 30.42
CA ALA A 23 23.73 35.56 29.62
C ALA A 23 23.26 36.88 30.26
N THR A 24 22.01 36.90 30.75
CA THR A 24 21.45 38.06 31.45
C THR A 24 22.18 38.34 32.76
N TRP A 25 22.43 37.31 33.56
CA TRP A 25 23.16 37.44 34.83
C TRP A 25 24.59 37.90 34.63
N PHE A 26 25.36 37.33 33.71
CA PHE A 26 26.71 37.78 33.33
C PHE A 26 26.70 39.21 32.82
N GLY A 27 25.71 39.62 32.04
CA GLY A 27 25.57 40.99 31.55
C GLY A 27 25.36 41.99 32.67
N MET A 28 24.55 41.66 33.71
CA MET A 28 24.37 42.48 34.91
C MET A 28 25.66 42.64 35.72
N GLN A 29 26.40 41.52 35.90
CA GLN A 29 27.69 41.56 36.61
C GLN A 29 28.78 42.36 35.87
N ALA A 30 28.82 42.27 34.55
CA ALA A 30 29.74 43.08 33.73
C ALA A 30 29.46 44.59 33.85
N GLY A 31 28.20 44.98 34.09
CA GLY A 31 27.83 46.37 34.32
C GLY A 31 28.25 46.91 35.71
N SER A 32 28.34 46.06 36.72
CA SER A 32 28.65 46.44 38.12
C SER A 32 30.12 46.26 38.51
N ALA A 33 30.90 45.40 37.83
CA ALA A 33 32.28 45.10 38.16
C ALA A 33 33.27 46.14 37.60
N THR A 34 34.18 46.56 38.43
CA THR A 34 35.26 47.52 38.04
C THR A 34 36.55 46.84 37.62
N ALA A 35 36.89 45.66 38.17
CA ALA A 35 38.17 45.00 37.92
C ALA A 35 38.13 43.84 36.92
N ASP A 36 37.00 43.11 36.82
CA ASP A 36 36.84 41.85 36.01
C ASP A 36 35.88 41.93 34.88
N ARG A 37 35.59 43.12 34.36
CA ARG A 37 34.60 43.38 33.29
C ARG A 37 34.78 42.50 32.05
N GLY A 38 36.05 42.21 31.69
CA GLY A 38 36.38 41.42 30.51
C GLY A 38 35.89 39.98 30.58
N TRP A 39 36.04 39.31 31.72
CA TRP A 39 35.61 37.93 31.92
C TRP A 39 34.08 37.77 31.95
N TRP A 40 33.37 38.71 32.57
CA TRP A 40 31.92 38.73 32.61
C TRP A 40 31.30 38.99 31.23
N ALA A 41 31.90 39.89 30.44
CA ALA A 41 31.48 40.14 29.06
C ALA A 41 31.67 38.91 28.16
N LEU A 42 32.79 38.19 28.32
CA LEU A 42 33.09 36.97 27.59
C LEU A 42 32.10 35.86 27.94
N GLY A 43 31.74 35.71 29.20
CA GLY A 43 30.69 34.77 29.67
C GLY A 43 29.32 35.09 29.07
N ALA A 44 28.95 36.37 28.99
CA ALA A 44 27.69 36.79 28.38
C ALA A 44 27.61 36.47 26.86
N VAL A 45 28.71 36.70 26.15
CA VAL A 45 28.80 36.38 24.70
C VAL A 45 28.71 34.87 24.47
N LEU A 46 29.45 34.06 25.22
CA LEU A 46 29.41 32.59 25.11
C LEU A 46 28.00 32.03 25.42
N ALA A 47 27.36 32.54 26.48
CA ALA A 47 26.01 32.15 26.83
C ALA A 47 24.99 32.54 25.74
N SER A 48 25.13 33.70 25.12
CA SER A 48 24.29 34.18 24.04
C SER A 48 24.46 33.32 22.76
N VAL A 49 25.70 32.98 22.41
CA VAL A 49 26.01 32.12 21.26
C VAL A 49 25.43 30.71 21.46
N THR A 50 25.53 30.15 22.68
CA THR A 50 24.93 28.84 22.96
C THR A 50 23.39 28.90 22.96
N ALA A 51 22.78 29.96 23.48
CA ALA A 51 21.33 30.16 23.48
C ALA A 51 20.75 30.24 22.07
N ALA A 52 21.43 30.88 21.12
CA ALA A 52 21.03 30.98 19.73
C ALA A 52 21.43 29.77 18.88
N GLY A 53 22.60 29.20 19.14
CA GLY A 53 23.21 28.14 18.33
C GLY A 53 22.48 26.79 18.46
N VAL A 54 22.01 26.43 19.66
CA VAL A 54 21.34 25.16 19.90
C VAL A 54 20.00 25.06 19.10
N PRO A 55 19.08 26.03 19.19
CA PRO A 55 17.85 25.96 18.41
C PRO A 55 18.09 26.04 16.88
N ALA A 56 19.08 26.86 16.45
CA ALA A 56 19.43 26.94 15.04
C ALA A 56 19.97 25.61 14.49
N TYR A 57 20.84 24.94 15.24
CA TYR A 57 21.33 23.60 14.87
C TYR A 57 20.19 22.56 14.79
N GLU A 58 19.27 22.57 15.75
CA GLU A 58 18.11 21.66 15.71
C GLU A 58 17.21 21.94 14.53
N GLN A 59 16.99 23.20 14.18
CA GLN A 59 16.19 23.57 13.02
C GLN A 59 16.82 23.06 11.73
N ILE A 60 18.12 23.29 11.52
CA ILE A 60 18.88 22.78 10.37
C ILE A 60 18.82 21.25 10.31
N ARG A 61 18.98 20.58 11.44
CA ARG A 61 18.89 19.14 11.53
C ARG A 61 17.50 18.62 11.14
N LYS A 62 16.43 19.24 11.64
CA LYS A 62 15.05 18.89 11.31
C LYS A 62 14.76 19.10 9.82
N GLU A 63 15.23 20.19 9.24
CA GLU A 63 15.09 20.48 7.82
C GLU A 63 15.82 19.44 6.94
N ARG A 64 17.04 19.06 7.32
CA ARG A 64 17.78 17.99 6.64
C ARG A 64 17.06 16.65 6.70
N LEU A 65 16.54 16.28 7.87
CA LEU A 65 15.77 15.02 8.02
C LEU A 65 14.48 15.05 7.20
N ARG A 66 13.77 16.18 7.15
CA ARG A 66 12.58 16.36 6.30
C ARG A 66 12.93 16.25 4.82
N ALA A 67 14.03 16.90 4.40
CA ALA A 67 14.49 16.83 3.02
C ALA A 67 14.88 15.40 2.60
N LEU A 68 15.55 14.64 3.48
CA LEU A 68 15.88 13.24 3.25
C LEU A 68 14.63 12.36 3.18
N ALA A 69 13.67 12.55 4.10
CA ALA A 69 12.42 11.82 4.09
C ALA A 69 11.59 12.13 2.83
N HIS A 70 11.57 13.40 2.40
CA HIS A 70 10.89 13.79 1.17
C HIS A 70 11.52 13.15 -0.08
N ARG A 71 12.85 13.16 -0.19
CA ARG A 71 13.56 12.49 -1.29
C ARG A 71 13.27 11.00 -1.30
N ALA A 72 13.37 10.32 -0.15
CA ALA A 72 13.07 8.90 -0.05
C ALA A 72 11.61 8.59 -0.47
N ALA A 73 10.66 9.45 -0.13
CA ALA A 73 9.26 9.30 -0.54
C ALA A 73 9.09 9.49 -2.06
N VAL A 74 9.77 10.47 -2.66
CA VAL A 74 9.75 10.68 -4.12
C VAL A 74 10.39 9.50 -4.84
N ASP A 75 11.55 9.04 -4.39
CA ASP A 75 12.26 7.90 -4.99
C ASP A 75 11.41 6.62 -4.92
N ALA A 76 10.73 6.38 -3.77
CA ALA A 76 9.80 5.27 -3.61
C ALA A 76 8.59 5.38 -4.55
N ALA A 77 8.04 6.58 -4.73
CA ALA A 77 6.92 6.80 -5.65
C ALA A 77 7.33 6.56 -7.13
N VAL A 78 8.51 7.02 -7.53
CA VAL A 78 9.06 6.76 -8.88
C VAL A 78 9.31 5.26 -9.08
N ALA A 79 9.93 4.59 -8.11
CA ALA A 79 10.16 3.15 -8.18
C ALA A 79 8.84 2.37 -8.31
N MET A 80 7.81 2.74 -7.55
CA MET A 80 6.48 2.15 -7.65
C MET A 80 5.87 2.37 -9.04
N GLN A 81 5.98 3.57 -9.59
CA GLN A 81 5.47 3.88 -10.93
C GLN A 81 6.17 3.06 -12.02
N VAL A 82 7.49 2.90 -11.94
CA VAL A 82 8.27 2.06 -12.87
C VAL A 82 7.80 0.61 -12.76
N THR A 83 7.70 0.06 -11.55
CA THR A 83 7.23 -1.31 -11.33
C THR A 83 5.82 -1.54 -11.87
N MET A 84 4.91 -0.59 -11.65
CA MET A 84 3.55 -0.67 -12.22
C MET A 84 3.57 -0.65 -13.74
N ASN A 85 4.34 0.25 -14.36
CA ASN A 85 4.44 0.31 -15.81
C ASN A 85 5.00 -0.99 -16.38
N ASP A 86 6.09 -1.52 -15.80
CA ASP A 86 6.73 -2.76 -16.26
C ASP A 86 5.78 -3.96 -16.15
N ALA A 87 4.95 -4.02 -15.12
CA ALA A 87 4.00 -5.10 -14.93
C ALA A 87 2.74 -4.97 -15.81
N LEU A 88 2.28 -3.75 -16.10
CA LEU A 88 1.04 -3.52 -16.88
C LEU A 88 1.30 -3.43 -18.38
N ASP A 89 2.47 -2.99 -18.83
CA ASP A 89 2.81 -2.82 -20.24
C ASP A 89 2.63 -4.11 -21.08
N PRO A 90 3.04 -5.32 -20.61
CA PRO A 90 2.79 -6.56 -21.33
C PRO A 90 1.30 -6.84 -21.56
N ILE A 91 0.46 -6.55 -20.55
CA ILE A 91 -1.01 -6.75 -20.65
C ILE A 91 -1.59 -5.77 -21.67
N VAL A 92 -1.20 -4.49 -21.59
CA VAL A 92 -1.68 -3.45 -22.52
C VAL A 92 -1.31 -3.80 -23.97
N ARG A 93 -0.06 -4.23 -24.21
CA ARG A 93 0.37 -4.71 -25.54
C ARG A 93 -0.43 -5.92 -26.00
N GLN A 94 -0.71 -6.85 -25.09
CA GLN A 94 -1.52 -8.04 -25.41
C GLN A 94 -2.96 -7.65 -25.79
N LEU A 95 -3.56 -6.71 -25.05
CA LEU A 95 -4.87 -6.15 -25.39
C LEU A 95 -4.87 -5.48 -26.78
N GLY A 96 -3.81 -4.74 -27.11
CA GLY A 96 -3.61 -4.16 -28.43
C GLY A 96 -3.57 -5.23 -29.54
N ARG A 97 -2.89 -6.36 -29.30
CA ARG A 97 -2.85 -7.51 -30.21
C ARG A 97 -4.24 -8.15 -30.37
N ILE A 98 -4.97 -8.34 -29.27
CA ILE A 98 -6.34 -8.87 -29.29
C ILE A 98 -7.26 -7.98 -30.14
N ALA A 99 -7.16 -6.65 -29.96
CA ALA A 99 -7.99 -5.68 -30.68
C ALA A 99 -7.78 -5.71 -32.19
N THR A 100 -6.56 -6.03 -32.65
CA THR A 100 -6.20 -6.08 -34.06
C THR A 100 -6.25 -7.49 -34.68
N ALA A 101 -6.40 -8.53 -33.85
CA ALA A 101 -6.38 -9.93 -34.27
C ALA A 101 -7.66 -10.35 -35.02
N GLY A 102 -7.50 -11.27 -35.94
CA GLY A 102 -8.62 -11.96 -36.58
C GLY A 102 -9.39 -12.85 -35.59
N ARG A 103 -10.65 -13.18 -35.95
CA ARG A 103 -11.55 -13.95 -35.06
C ARG A 103 -10.92 -15.26 -34.57
N HIS A 104 -10.17 -15.97 -35.40
CA HIS A 104 -9.57 -17.26 -35.05
C HIS A 104 -8.41 -17.16 -34.05
N GLU A 105 -7.69 -16.05 -34.05
CA GLU A 105 -6.52 -15.83 -33.18
C GLU A 105 -6.92 -15.17 -31.84
N ARG A 106 -8.04 -14.46 -31.83
CA ARG A 106 -8.47 -13.64 -30.70
C ARG A 106 -8.62 -14.45 -29.43
N ALA A 107 -9.25 -15.63 -29.50
CA ALA A 107 -9.45 -16.50 -28.35
C ALA A 107 -8.13 -16.97 -27.72
N ALA A 108 -7.15 -17.37 -28.54
CA ALA A 108 -5.84 -17.79 -28.05
C ALA A 108 -5.07 -16.62 -27.41
N LEU A 109 -5.16 -15.43 -28.01
CA LEU A 109 -4.52 -14.22 -27.46
C LEU A 109 -5.19 -13.76 -26.14
N ALA A 110 -6.51 -13.93 -26.03
CA ALA A 110 -7.28 -13.67 -24.81
C ALA A 110 -6.83 -14.60 -23.68
N GLU A 111 -6.74 -15.90 -23.95
CA GLU A 111 -6.25 -16.87 -22.95
C GLU A 111 -4.79 -16.59 -22.53
N ALA A 112 -3.94 -16.12 -23.45
CA ALA A 112 -2.57 -15.71 -23.12
C ALA A 112 -2.48 -14.44 -22.28
N ALA A 113 -3.51 -13.58 -22.26
CA ALA A 113 -3.54 -12.40 -21.41
C ALA A 113 -3.82 -12.75 -19.93
N VAL A 114 -4.49 -13.87 -19.67
CA VAL A 114 -4.91 -14.25 -18.32
C VAL A 114 -3.72 -14.45 -17.37
N PRO A 115 -2.72 -15.30 -17.67
CA PRO A 115 -1.57 -15.46 -16.79
C PRO A 115 -0.81 -14.15 -16.56
N MET A 116 -0.69 -13.28 -17.56
CA MET A 116 -0.02 -11.98 -17.42
C MET A 116 -0.75 -11.09 -16.39
N ALA A 117 -2.08 -11.05 -16.45
CA ALA A 117 -2.87 -10.27 -15.51
C ALA A 117 -2.84 -10.85 -14.10
N LEU A 118 -2.85 -12.18 -13.96
CA LEU A 118 -2.75 -12.86 -12.68
C LEU A 118 -1.37 -12.67 -12.04
N ASP A 119 -0.29 -12.80 -12.81
CA ASP A 119 1.06 -12.54 -12.33
C ASP A 119 1.22 -11.10 -11.87
N SER A 120 0.70 -10.13 -12.64
CA SER A 120 0.71 -8.72 -12.25
C SER A 120 -0.11 -8.49 -10.98
N ALA A 121 -1.28 -9.11 -10.83
CA ALA A 121 -2.10 -9.01 -9.64
C ALA A 121 -1.38 -9.58 -8.41
N ALA A 122 -0.76 -10.75 -8.54
CA ALA A 122 -0.04 -11.39 -7.45
C ALA A 122 1.23 -10.61 -7.04
N HIS A 123 1.87 -9.91 -8.00
CA HIS A 123 3.13 -9.20 -7.77
C HIS A 123 2.94 -7.77 -7.27
N LEU A 124 1.92 -7.07 -7.78
CA LEU A 124 1.68 -5.66 -7.48
C LEU A 124 0.70 -5.44 -6.33
N ALA A 125 -0.26 -6.35 -6.12
CA ALA A 125 -1.27 -6.20 -5.08
C ALA A 125 -0.78 -6.83 -3.78
N GLY A 126 -0.92 -6.06 -2.70
CA GLY A 126 -0.67 -6.54 -1.35
C GLY A 126 0.80 -6.73 -0.99
N THR A 127 1.01 -7.38 0.14
CA THR A 127 2.32 -7.72 0.69
C THR A 127 2.31 -9.16 1.20
N GLY A 128 3.48 -9.81 1.16
CA GLY A 128 3.63 -11.16 1.67
C GLY A 128 3.30 -12.22 0.62
N ARG A 129 2.69 -13.32 1.06
CA ARG A 129 2.38 -14.49 0.23
C ARG A 129 1.02 -14.32 -0.44
N VAL A 130 1.01 -13.63 -1.57
CA VAL A 130 -0.19 -13.32 -2.34
C VAL A 130 -0.47 -14.38 -3.40
N ARG A 131 -1.74 -14.65 -3.65
CA ARG A 131 -2.26 -15.41 -4.80
C ARG A 131 -3.32 -14.58 -5.50
N ALA A 132 -3.28 -14.58 -6.84
CA ALA A 132 -4.35 -14.07 -7.69
C ALA A 132 -5.01 -15.26 -8.41
N CYS A 133 -6.33 -15.35 -8.37
CA CYS A 133 -7.10 -16.43 -8.99
C CYS A 133 -8.23 -15.85 -9.85
N LEU A 134 -8.33 -16.33 -11.09
CA LEU A 134 -9.48 -16.08 -11.95
C LEU A 134 -10.48 -17.21 -11.75
N TYR A 135 -11.67 -16.87 -11.26
CA TYR A 135 -12.84 -17.73 -11.25
C TYR A 135 -13.67 -17.47 -12.51
N ARG A 136 -14.03 -18.52 -13.21
CA ARG A 136 -14.92 -18.46 -14.39
C ARG A 136 -16.23 -19.19 -14.13
N PHE A 137 -17.26 -18.81 -14.85
CA PHE A 137 -18.50 -19.59 -14.86
C PHE A 137 -18.23 -20.99 -15.39
N ALA A 138 -18.75 -22.00 -14.70
CA ALA A 138 -18.64 -23.38 -15.15
C ALA A 138 -19.38 -23.57 -16.49
N PRO A 139 -18.83 -24.35 -17.45
CA PRO A 139 -19.45 -24.56 -18.73
C PRO A 139 -20.90 -25.09 -18.58
N GLY A 140 -21.86 -24.39 -19.19
CA GLY A 140 -23.27 -24.73 -19.12
C GLY A 140 -23.95 -24.48 -17.76
N THR A 141 -23.25 -23.93 -16.76
CA THR A 141 -23.79 -23.71 -15.42
C THR A 141 -23.43 -22.30 -14.94
N PRO A 142 -24.18 -21.27 -15.39
CA PRO A 142 -23.85 -19.85 -15.05
C PRO A 142 -24.06 -19.50 -13.58
N THR A 143 -24.56 -20.44 -12.78
CA THR A 143 -24.74 -20.32 -11.33
C THR A 143 -23.57 -20.90 -10.51
N VAL A 144 -22.49 -21.33 -11.16
CA VAL A 144 -21.30 -21.87 -10.49
C VAL A 144 -20.06 -21.20 -11.03
N LEU A 145 -19.24 -20.65 -10.13
CA LEU A 145 -17.90 -20.15 -10.41
C LEU A 145 -16.87 -21.18 -9.99
N VAL A 146 -15.97 -21.53 -10.90
CA VAL A 146 -14.87 -22.47 -10.65
C VAL A 146 -13.54 -21.76 -10.80
N PRO A 147 -12.52 -22.07 -9.95
CA PRO A 147 -11.17 -21.57 -10.15
C PRO A 147 -10.61 -22.10 -11.47
N ALA A 148 -10.24 -21.21 -12.39
CA ALA A 148 -9.79 -21.56 -13.73
C ALA A 148 -8.27 -21.48 -13.85
N GLN A 149 -7.68 -20.39 -13.38
CA GLN A 149 -6.22 -20.14 -13.39
C GLN A 149 -5.83 -19.32 -12.17
N TYR A 150 -4.60 -19.50 -11.70
CA TYR A 150 -4.04 -18.71 -10.60
C TYR A 150 -2.54 -18.47 -10.79
N ALA A 151 -2.03 -17.46 -10.09
CA ALA A 151 -0.62 -17.09 -10.03
C ALA A 151 -0.22 -16.67 -8.60
N GLY A 152 1.07 -16.64 -8.33
CA GLY A 152 1.64 -16.33 -7.04
C GLY A 152 1.97 -17.57 -6.22
N ARG A 153 1.46 -17.70 -4.99
CA ARG A 153 1.74 -18.88 -4.16
C ARG A 153 1.16 -20.17 -4.75
N VAL A 154 1.77 -21.30 -4.41
CA VAL A 154 1.56 -22.60 -5.08
C VAL A 154 0.37 -23.40 -4.54
N ASP A 155 -0.20 -23.04 -3.39
CA ASP A 155 -1.35 -23.76 -2.82
C ASP A 155 -2.60 -23.61 -3.69
N ASP A 156 -3.37 -24.69 -3.76
CA ASP A 156 -4.55 -24.76 -4.61
C ASP A 156 -5.58 -23.65 -4.26
N PRO A 157 -6.25 -23.09 -5.27
CA PRO A 157 -7.35 -22.18 -5.04
C PRO A 157 -8.52 -22.89 -4.36
N LEU A 158 -9.40 -22.07 -3.77
CA LEU A 158 -10.55 -22.56 -3.03
C LEU A 158 -11.57 -23.29 -3.94
N GLU A 159 -12.51 -23.96 -3.28
CA GLU A 159 -13.62 -24.67 -3.89
C GLU A 159 -14.50 -23.79 -4.79
N PRO A 160 -15.30 -24.40 -5.69
CA PRO A 160 -16.30 -23.70 -6.50
C PRO A 160 -17.29 -22.91 -5.63
N ILE A 161 -17.70 -21.75 -6.12
CA ILE A 161 -18.70 -20.89 -5.47
C ILE A 161 -20.02 -21.04 -6.22
N THR A 162 -21.08 -21.42 -5.50
CA THR A 162 -22.40 -21.68 -6.09
C THR A 162 -23.40 -20.61 -5.69
N ASP A 163 -24.14 -20.03 -6.65
CA ASP A 163 -25.24 -19.11 -6.41
C ASP A 163 -26.34 -19.80 -5.58
N GLY A 164 -27.02 -19.03 -4.72
CA GLY A 164 -27.99 -19.58 -3.78
C GLY A 164 -27.37 -20.13 -2.48
N THR A 165 -26.05 -20.10 -2.33
CA THR A 165 -25.39 -20.22 -1.03
C THR A 165 -25.14 -18.82 -0.47
N THR A 166 -25.00 -18.69 0.85
CA THR A 166 -24.76 -17.36 1.47
C THR A 166 -23.52 -16.67 0.91
N GLU A 167 -22.44 -17.39 0.70
CA GLU A 167 -21.22 -16.90 0.05
C GLU A 167 -21.47 -16.59 -1.44
N GLY A 168 -22.18 -17.49 -2.14
CA GLY A 168 -22.52 -17.29 -3.54
C GLY A 168 -23.36 -16.04 -3.74
N ASP A 169 -24.37 -15.81 -2.94
CA ASP A 169 -25.23 -14.62 -3.03
C ASP A 169 -24.43 -13.32 -2.92
N LEU A 170 -23.41 -13.29 -2.06
CA LEU A 170 -22.49 -12.15 -1.95
C LEU A 170 -21.65 -11.97 -3.22
N VAL A 171 -21.05 -13.06 -3.71
CA VAL A 171 -20.17 -13.03 -4.90
C VAL A 171 -20.97 -12.72 -6.17
N PHE A 172 -22.08 -13.40 -6.39
CA PHE A 172 -22.93 -13.14 -7.56
C PHE A 172 -23.60 -11.77 -7.47
N GLY A 173 -23.94 -11.31 -6.25
CA GLY A 173 -24.39 -9.94 -6.00
C GLY A 173 -23.33 -8.91 -6.38
N MET A 174 -22.07 -9.12 -5.97
CA MET A 174 -20.93 -8.30 -6.35
C MET A 174 -20.78 -8.20 -7.86
N ILE A 175 -20.87 -9.35 -8.58
CA ILE A 175 -20.74 -9.38 -10.05
C ILE A 175 -21.90 -8.62 -10.70
N ARG A 176 -23.17 -8.90 -10.30
CA ARG A 176 -24.36 -8.23 -10.85
C ARG A 176 -24.36 -6.71 -10.70
N HIS A 177 -23.86 -6.22 -9.56
CA HIS A 177 -23.84 -4.79 -9.26
C HIS A 177 -22.50 -4.11 -9.61
N ASN A 178 -21.56 -4.81 -10.22
CA ASN A 178 -20.22 -4.36 -10.55
C ASN A 178 -19.49 -3.72 -9.32
N GLN A 179 -19.66 -4.34 -8.16
CA GLN A 179 -19.05 -3.93 -6.91
C GLN A 179 -17.76 -4.72 -6.67
N HIS A 180 -17.14 -4.57 -5.52
CA HIS A 180 -16.02 -5.38 -5.07
C HIS A 180 -16.29 -5.86 -3.64
N LEU A 181 -15.69 -6.99 -3.30
CA LEU A 181 -15.59 -7.46 -1.92
C LEU A 181 -14.17 -7.23 -1.43
N PHE A 182 -14.04 -6.80 -0.18
CA PHE A 182 -12.76 -6.57 0.45
C PHE A 182 -12.83 -6.99 1.91
N CYS A 183 -11.85 -7.79 2.34
CA CYS A 183 -11.68 -8.24 3.70
C CYS A 183 -10.20 -8.09 4.10
N PRO A 184 -9.85 -7.13 4.95
CA PRO A 184 -8.47 -6.94 5.41
C PRO A 184 -8.05 -8.01 6.41
N ASP A 185 -9.00 -8.62 7.12
CA ASP A 185 -8.73 -9.64 8.14
C ASP A 185 -9.93 -10.56 8.30
N MET A 186 -9.77 -11.81 7.91
CA MET A 186 -10.82 -12.83 7.99
C MET A 186 -11.23 -13.18 9.41
N ASP A 187 -10.34 -13.00 10.37
CA ASP A 187 -10.62 -13.34 11.77
C ASP A 187 -11.55 -12.28 12.42
N THR A 188 -11.50 -11.02 11.96
CA THR A 188 -12.23 -9.90 12.58
C THR A 188 -13.25 -9.23 11.69
N SER A 189 -13.15 -9.36 10.38
CA SER A 189 -13.95 -8.60 9.39
C SER A 189 -14.43 -9.44 8.20
N ALA A 190 -14.53 -10.75 8.36
CA ALA A 190 -15.08 -11.61 7.31
C ALA A 190 -16.49 -11.15 6.91
N PRO A 191 -16.80 -11.09 5.60
CA PRO A 191 -18.14 -10.78 5.14
C PRO A 191 -19.15 -11.77 5.73
N PRO A 192 -20.38 -11.32 6.12
CA PRO A 192 -21.39 -12.21 6.66
C PRO A 192 -21.71 -13.35 5.69
N GLY A 193 -21.61 -14.58 6.17
CA GLY A 193 -21.88 -15.78 5.37
C GLY A 193 -20.72 -16.23 4.47
N TRP A 194 -19.58 -15.55 4.50
CA TRP A 194 -18.38 -16.05 3.85
C TRP A 194 -17.94 -17.36 4.49
N ARG A 195 -17.74 -18.39 3.68
CA ARG A 195 -17.43 -19.73 4.18
C ARG A 195 -16.05 -19.74 4.86
N ILE A 196 -16.03 -19.98 6.14
CA ILE A 196 -14.82 -20.26 6.92
C ILE A 196 -14.70 -21.79 6.97
N THR A 197 -14.29 -22.41 5.88
CA THR A 197 -13.94 -23.84 5.90
C THR A 197 -12.50 -24.00 6.40
N ALA A 198 -12.32 -24.79 7.43
CA ALA A 198 -10.99 -25.11 7.93
C ALA A 198 -10.33 -26.16 7.00
N PRO A 199 -9.02 -26.00 6.69
CA PRO A 199 -8.17 -24.89 7.08
C PRO A 199 -8.24 -23.74 6.06
N GLN A 200 -8.68 -22.56 6.51
CA GLN A 200 -8.54 -21.37 5.68
C GLN A 200 -7.08 -21.13 5.32
N THR A 201 -6.84 -21.06 4.02
CA THR A 201 -5.50 -20.86 3.49
C THR A 201 -5.15 -19.39 3.31
N TYR A 202 -6.07 -18.44 3.62
CA TYR A 202 -5.80 -16.99 3.52
C TYR A 202 -6.46 -16.22 4.67
N LYS A 203 -5.89 -15.05 4.98
CA LYS A 203 -6.35 -14.16 6.06
C LYS A 203 -6.86 -12.81 5.59
N SER A 204 -6.54 -12.41 4.38
CA SER A 204 -7.09 -11.19 3.77
C SER A 204 -7.34 -11.42 2.28
N PHE A 205 -8.34 -10.73 1.70
CA PHE A 205 -8.63 -10.84 0.29
C PHE A 205 -9.31 -9.58 -0.27
N ALA A 206 -9.25 -9.45 -1.61
CA ALA A 206 -10.11 -8.61 -2.40
C ALA A 206 -10.62 -9.39 -3.61
N ALA A 207 -11.89 -9.23 -3.95
CA ALA A 207 -12.52 -9.83 -5.12
C ALA A 207 -13.22 -8.77 -5.94
N VAL A 208 -13.07 -8.84 -7.26
CA VAL A 208 -13.66 -7.90 -8.21
C VAL A 208 -14.30 -8.65 -9.39
N PRO A 209 -15.36 -8.12 -10.01
CA PRO A 209 -15.94 -8.73 -11.18
C PRO A 209 -15.01 -8.61 -12.38
N VAL A 210 -14.97 -9.64 -13.20
CA VAL A 210 -14.44 -9.63 -14.56
C VAL A 210 -15.63 -9.51 -15.50
N ALA A 211 -16.03 -8.27 -15.83
CA ALA A 211 -17.23 -7.99 -16.59
C ALA A 211 -17.05 -6.81 -17.54
N ALA A 212 -17.59 -6.91 -18.75
CA ALA A 212 -17.61 -5.84 -19.76
C ALA A 212 -19.06 -5.53 -20.15
N GLY A 213 -19.55 -4.37 -19.76
CA GLY A 213 -20.95 -3.98 -19.91
C GLY A 213 -21.87 -4.92 -19.13
N GLN A 214 -22.78 -5.58 -19.84
CA GLN A 214 -23.71 -6.57 -19.26
C GLN A 214 -23.16 -8.01 -19.24
N ASN A 215 -22.00 -8.23 -19.86
CA ASN A 215 -21.41 -9.56 -19.96
C ASN A 215 -20.41 -9.76 -18.82
N ALA A 216 -20.72 -10.70 -17.95
CA ALA A 216 -19.81 -11.15 -16.90
C ALA A 216 -19.08 -12.42 -17.36
N PHE A 217 -17.77 -12.46 -17.14
CA PHE A 217 -16.89 -13.59 -17.47
C PHE A 217 -16.46 -14.35 -16.22
N GLY A 218 -16.63 -13.73 -15.04
CA GLY A 218 -16.27 -14.33 -13.77
C GLY A 218 -15.83 -13.30 -12.74
N MET A 219 -14.85 -13.67 -11.94
CA MET A 219 -14.32 -12.90 -10.82
C MET A 219 -12.79 -13.04 -10.74
N LEU A 220 -12.09 -11.94 -10.51
CA LEU A 220 -10.68 -11.94 -10.08
C LEU A 220 -10.66 -11.83 -8.55
N MET A 221 -10.08 -12.79 -7.89
CA MET A 221 -9.82 -12.78 -6.44
C MET A 221 -8.32 -12.71 -6.19
N VAL A 222 -7.91 -11.83 -5.30
CA VAL A 222 -6.52 -11.72 -4.81
C VAL A 222 -6.56 -11.90 -3.31
N ASP A 223 -5.79 -12.85 -2.81
CA ASP A 223 -5.76 -13.22 -1.39
C ASP A 223 -4.33 -13.33 -0.84
N SER A 224 -4.18 -13.16 0.48
CA SER A 224 -2.91 -13.27 1.19
C SER A 224 -3.04 -14.10 2.46
N LEU A 225 -1.96 -14.81 2.84
CA LEU A 225 -1.88 -15.56 4.10
C LEU A 225 -1.73 -14.65 5.32
N ASP A 226 -1.46 -13.37 5.11
CA ASP A 226 -1.22 -12.42 6.19
C ASP A 226 -2.46 -11.52 6.38
N SER A 227 -2.83 -11.29 7.65
CA SER A 227 -3.84 -10.29 8.00
C SER A 227 -3.35 -8.90 7.58
N GLY A 228 -4.18 -8.13 6.88
CA GLY A 228 -3.77 -6.86 6.26
C GLY A 228 -2.78 -7.01 5.10
N GLY A 229 -2.52 -8.23 4.62
CA GLY A 229 -1.68 -8.48 3.46
C GLY A 229 -2.26 -7.88 2.19
N ILE A 230 -3.58 -7.91 2.02
CA ILE A 230 -4.30 -7.11 1.02
C ILE A 230 -4.88 -5.88 1.71
N ARG A 231 -4.61 -4.69 1.16
CA ARG A 231 -5.01 -3.40 1.72
C ARG A 231 -6.05 -2.72 0.84
N TRP A 232 -6.82 -1.82 1.42
CA TRP A 232 -7.79 -1.01 0.67
C TRP A 232 -7.17 -0.28 -0.54
N GLN A 233 -5.91 0.13 -0.41
CA GLN A 233 -5.14 0.81 -1.47
C GLN A 233 -4.87 -0.10 -2.68
N ASP A 234 -4.93 -1.41 -2.52
CA ASP A 234 -4.66 -2.39 -3.58
C ASP A 234 -5.92 -2.65 -4.43
N VAL A 235 -7.12 -2.38 -3.89
CA VAL A 235 -8.42 -2.62 -4.56
C VAL A 235 -8.55 -1.91 -5.91
N PRO A 236 -8.17 -0.63 -6.08
CA PRO A 236 -8.23 0.03 -7.39
C PRO A 236 -7.41 -0.65 -8.47
N LEU A 237 -6.20 -1.13 -8.12
CA LEU A 237 -5.35 -1.88 -9.05
C LEU A 237 -5.97 -3.22 -9.43
N ILE A 238 -6.51 -3.97 -8.45
CA ILE A 238 -7.17 -5.26 -8.70
C ILE A 238 -8.38 -5.04 -9.61
N ARG A 239 -9.15 -3.97 -9.41
CA ARG A 239 -10.28 -3.60 -10.29
C ARG A 239 -9.83 -3.27 -11.70
N LEU A 240 -8.72 -2.55 -11.86
CA LEU A 240 -8.14 -2.27 -13.18
C LEU A 240 -7.78 -3.56 -13.91
N LEU A 241 -7.10 -4.50 -13.23
CA LEU A 241 -6.73 -5.80 -13.79
C LEU A 241 -7.96 -6.66 -14.12
N GLY A 242 -9.00 -6.64 -13.27
CA GLY A 242 -10.29 -7.27 -13.57
C GLY A 242 -10.95 -6.70 -14.82
N GLY A 243 -10.90 -5.37 -15.01
CA GLY A 243 -11.37 -4.69 -16.21
C GLY A 243 -10.56 -5.07 -17.46
N MET A 244 -9.23 -5.14 -17.36
CA MET A 244 -8.36 -5.58 -18.46
C MET A 244 -8.64 -7.02 -18.86
N LEU A 245 -8.83 -7.93 -17.91
CA LEU A 245 -9.27 -9.30 -18.16
C LEU A 245 -10.63 -9.34 -18.85
N ALA A 246 -11.58 -8.51 -18.42
CA ALA A 246 -12.89 -8.44 -19.05
C ALA A 246 -12.82 -8.01 -20.51
N VAL A 247 -11.96 -7.01 -20.82
CA VAL A 247 -11.71 -6.58 -22.22
C VAL A 247 -11.03 -7.68 -23.04
N ALA A 248 -10.10 -8.44 -22.45
CA ALA A 248 -9.44 -9.54 -23.13
C ALA A 248 -10.41 -10.67 -23.49
N LEU A 249 -11.37 -10.96 -22.60
CA LEU A 249 -12.30 -12.09 -22.71
C LEU A 249 -13.59 -11.75 -23.46
N ALA A 250 -13.85 -10.46 -23.75
CA ALA A 250 -15.00 -9.99 -24.54
C ALA A 250 -14.78 -10.23 -26.04
#